data_757577450c02c2646827f1893ead9521
#
_entry.id   757577450c02c2646827f1893ead9521
#
_cell.length_a   1.000
_cell.length_b   1.000
_cell.length_c   1.000
_cell.angle_alpha   90.00
_cell.angle_beta   90.00
_cell.angle_gamma   90.00
#
_symmetry.space_group_name_H-M   'P 1'
#
loop_
_entity.id
_entity.type
_entity.pdbx_description
1 polymer ?
#
loop_
_entity_poly.entity_id
_entity_poly.type
_entity_poly.pdbx_seq_one_letter_code
_entity_poly.pdbx_strand_id
1 'polypeptide(L)'
;MAVLPGLVLALALAIAGHYLSIFIGVDLMGLPKSPISAIMMAILLGILVRNTITLPKTFDPGIRFGLVRVLRLGIVLLGIRLSLGEVGAIGLQSLPIIIGAVVAALLVVTYISKRVGLTERLGTLIAVGTSICGATAIVATAPAIGAKDDEVAYSVACITLFGVVAMLV
;
A
#
# COMPACT_ATOMS: atom_id res chain seq x y z
N MET A 1 4.75 -21.25 16.00
CA MET A 1 5.02 -21.93 14.71
C MET A 1 4.06 -21.55 13.58
N ALA A 2 2.89 -20.97 13.86
CA ALA A 2 1.88 -20.60 12.84
C ALA A 2 2.26 -19.38 11.96
N VAL A 3 3.30 -18.63 12.29
CA VAL A 3 3.71 -17.42 11.55
C VAL A 3 4.69 -17.73 10.41
N LEU A 4 5.45 -18.83 10.56
CA LEU A 4 6.52 -19.19 9.62
C LEU A 4 6.03 -19.38 8.17
N PRO A 5 4.97 -20.15 7.88
CA PRO A 5 4.60 -20.45 6.48
C PRO A 5 4.19 -19.19 5.71
N GLY A 6 3.42 -18.28 6.32
CA GLY A 6 3.03 -17.03 5.66
C GLY A 6 4.21 -16.06 5.45
N LEU A 7 5.16 -16.03 6.39
CA LEU A 7 6.35 -15.19 6.27
C LEU A 7 7.29 -15.72 5.17
N VAL A 8 7.47 -17.04 5.10
CA VAL A 8 8.28 -17.68 4.05
C VAL A 8 7.65 -17.43 2.67
N LEU A 9 6.32 -17.53 2.56
CA LEU A 9 5.61 -17.23 1.31
C LEU A 9 5.81 -15.76 0.89
N ALA A 10 5.66 -14.82 1.82
CA ALA A 10 5.87 -13.40 1.54
C ALA A 10 7.31 -13.11 1.10
N LEU A 11 8.30 -13.73 1.76
CA LEU A 11 9.70 -13.61 1.41
C LEU A 11 9.98 -14.21 0.03
N ALA A 12 9.44 -15.38 -0.26
CA ALA A 12 9.59 -16.03 -1.56
C ALA A 12 9.00 -15.18 -2.70
N LEU A 13 7.82 -14.58 -2.49
CA LEU A 13 7.20 -13.68 -3.46
C LEU A 13 8.01 -12.39 -3.65
N ALA A 14 8.58 -11.84 -2.58
CA ALA A 14 9.44 -10.65 -2.66
C ALA A 14 10.73 -10.95 -3.46
N ILE A 15 11.36 -12.09 -3.20
CA ILE A 15 12.55 -12.54 -3.92
C ILE A 15 12.22 -12.82 -5.39
N ALA A 16 11.14 -13.55 -5.65
CA ALA A 16 10.68 -13.85 -7.01
C ALA A 16 10.36 -12.56 -7.78
N GLY A 17 9.68 -11.60 -7.16
CA GLY A 17 9.39 -10.29 -7.74
C GLY A 17 10.66 -9.50 -8.09
N HIS A 18 11.66 -9.56 -7.22
CA HIS A 18 12.94 -8.91 -7.46
C HIS A 18 13.69 -9.52 -8.66
N TYR A 19 13.84 -10.82 -8.69
CA TYR A 19 14.50 -11.52 -9.81
C TYR A 19 13.74 -11.34 -11.12
N LEU A 20 12.41 -11.44 -11.08
CA LEU A 20 11.57 -11.26 -12.27
C LEU A 20 11.64 -9.83 -12.81
N SER A 21 11.69 -8.83 -11.93
CA SER A 21 11.90 -7.44 -12.33
C SER A 21 13.25 -7.23 -13.05
N ILE A 22 14.32 -7.84 -12.54
CA ILE A 22 15.64 -7.78 -13.19
C ILE A 22 15.61 -8.51 -14.52
N PHE A 23 15.09 -9.73 -14.55
CA PHE A 23 15.02 -10.55 -15.76
C PHE A 23 14.28 -9.83 -16.91
N ILE A 24 13.10 -9.28 -16.61
CA ILE A 24 12.31 -8.57 -17.63
C ILE A 24 12.98 -7.25 -18.03
N GLY A 25 13.51 -6.48 -17.08
CA GLY A 25 14.06 -5.18 -17.36
C GLY A 25 15.44 -5.19 -18.01
N VAL A 26 16.31 -6.09 -17.57
CA VAL A 26 17.70 -6.14 -18.03
C VAL A 26 17.87 -7.13 -19.19
N ASP A 27 17.37 -8.38 -19.01
CA ASP A 27 17.60 -9.43 -20.01
C ASP A 27 16.67 -9.32 -21.22
N LEU A 28 15.40 -8.92 -21.02
CA LEU A 28 14.41 -8.87 -22.09
C LEU A 28 14.37 -7.51 -22.79
N MET A 29 14.50 -6.40 -22.04
CA MET A 29 14.43 -5.04 -22.57
C MET A 29 15.83 -4.42 -22.83
N GLY A 30 16.92 -5.05 -22.39
CA GLY A 30 18.30 -4.60 -22.61
C GLY A 30 18.64 -3.25 -21.98
N LEU A 31 17.89 -2.82 -20.98
CA LEU A 31 18.08 -1.53 -20.33
C LEU A 31 19.06 -1.64 -19.15
N PRO A 32 19.90 -0.62 -18.91
CA PRO A 32 20.86 -0.62 -17.79
C PRO A 32 20.22 -0.60 -16.40
N LYS A 33 18.93 -0.26 -16.32
CA LYS A 33 18.08 -0.39 -15.13
C LYS A 33 16.69 -0.85 -15.55
N SER A 34 16.11 -1.77 -14.77
CA SER A 34 14.72 -2.20 -14.97
C SER A 34 13.78 -1.01 -14.73
N PRO A 35 12.96 -0.61 -15.71
CA PRO A 35 11.90 0.38 -15.51
C PRO A 35 10.77 -0.16 -14.61
N ILE A 36 10.69 -1.49 -14.47
CA ILE A 36 9.66 -2.15 -13.70
C ILE A 36 10.16 -2.31 -12.26
N SER A 37 9.43 -1.71 -11.32
CA SER A 37 9.74 -1.82 -9.89
C SER A 37 9.60 -3.27 -9.40
N ALA A 38 10.58 -3.75 -8.62
CA ALA A 38 10.52 -5.04 -7.96
C ALA A 38 9.30 -5.16 -7.04
N ILE A 39 8.86 -4.05 -6.44
CA ILE A 39 7.66 -4.00 -5.61
C ILE A 39 6.41 -4.26 -6.44
N MET A 40 6.31 -3.66 -7.63
CA MET A 40 5.20 -3.87 -8.56
C MET A 40 5.11 -5.35 -8.98
N MET A 41 6.23 -5.96 -9.32
CA MET A 41 6.26 -7.38 -9.67
C MET A 41 5.87 -8.28 -8.50
N ALA A 42 6.31 -7.97 -7.29
CA ALA A 42 5.93 -8.71 -6.09
C ALA A 42 4.41 -8.60 -5.79
N ILE A 43 3.82 -7.43 -6.00
CA ILE A 43 2.37 -7.23 -5.84
C ILE A 43 1.59 -8.02 -6.88
N LEU A 44 1.98 -7.95 -8.16
CA LEU A 44 1.32 -8.70 -9.24
C LEU A 44 1.41 -10.21 -9.00
N LEU A 45 2.59 -10.71 -8.60
CA LEU A 45 2.75 -12.12 -8.22
C LEU A 45 1.89 -12.49 -7.02
N GLY A 46 1.80 -11.62 -6.01
CA GLY A 46 0.95 -11.85 -4.84
C GLY A 46 -0.54 -11.95 -5.21
N ILE A 47 -1.02 -11.06 -6.07
CA ILE A 47 -2.39 -11.08 -6.60
C ILE A 47 -2.62 -12.37 -7.41
N LEU A 48 -1.69 -12.72 -8.30
CA LEU A 48 -1.79 -13.94 -9.11
C LEU A 48 -1.86 -15.19 -8.23
N VAL A 49 -0.97 -15.33 -7.26
CA VAL A 49 -0.96 -16.48 -6.32
C VAL A 49 -2.25 -16.53 -5.51
N ARG A 50 -2.73 -15.40 -4.99
CA ARG A 50 -3.96 -15.36 -4.22
C ARG A 50 -5.20 -15.74 -5.04
N ASN A 51 -5.19 -15.41 -6.32
CA ASN A 51 -6.32 -15.64 -7.23
C ASN A 51 -6.32 -17.05 -7.84
N THR A 52 -5.13 -17.66 -7.99
CA THR A 52 -4.99 -19.01 -8.55
C THR A 52 -4.97 -20.11 -7.50
N ILE A 53 -4.47 -19.81 -6.30
CA ILE A 53 -4.30 -20.79 -5.24
C ILE A 53 -5.13 -20.35 -4.02
N THR A 54 -6.06 -21.19 -3.60
CA THR A 54 -6.79 -21.00 -2.36
C THR A 54 -5.84 -21.24 -1.17
N LEU A 55 -5.25 -20.14 -0.67
CA LEU A 55 -4.31 -20.21 0.45
C LEU A 55 -5.05 -20.68 1.72
N PRO A 56 -4.59 -21.74 2.39
CA PRO A 56 -5.13 -22.18 3.68
C PRO A 56 -5.01 -21.06 4.72
N LYS A 57 -5.96 -20.98 5.64
CA LYS A 57 -5.97 -20.00 6.75
C LYS A 57 -4.72 -20.05 7.63
N THR A 58 -3.92 -21.09 7.54
CA THR A 58 -2.62 -21.24 8.20
C THR A 58 -1.58 -20.19 7.77
N PHE A 59 -1.73 -19.59 6.60
CA PHE A 59 -0.81 -18.55 6.09
C PHE A 59 -1.17 -17.14 6.59
N ASP A 60 -2.44 -16.89 6.97
CA ASP A 60 -2.92 -15.58 7.40
C ASP A 60 -2.13 -14.97 8.58
N PRO A 61 -1.80 -15.72 9.65
CA PRO A 61 -1.03 -15.15 10.77
C PRO A 61 0.35 -14.68 10.36
N GLY A 62 1.02 -15.39 9.45
CA GLY A 62 2.34 -15.03 8.94
C GLY A 62 2.31 -13.82 8.04
N ILE A 63 1.35 -13.74 7.14
CA ILE A 63 1.14 -12.58 6.25
C ILE A 63 0.84 -11.34 7.10
N ARG A 64 -0.04 -11.46 8.09
CA ARG A 64 -0.37 -10.37 9.00
C ARG A 64 0.82 -9.92 9.86
N PHE A 65 1.65 -10.86 10.31
CA PHE A 65 2.89 -10.54 11.01
C PHE A 65 3.85 -9.76 10.12
N GLY A 66 4.01 -10.17 8.86
CA GLY A 66 4.79 -9.46 7.84
C GLY A 66 4.30 -8.03 7.64
N LEU A 67 2.99 -7.86 7.44
CA LEU A 67 2.36 -6.55 7.25
C LEU A 67 2.49 -5.61 8.45
N VAL A 68 2.48 -6.13 9.68
CA VAL A 68 2.47 -5.28 10.88
C VAL A 68 3.86 -5.10 11.47
N ARG A 69 4.65 -6.19 11.58
CA ARG A 69 5.93 -6.15 12.29
C ARG A 69 7.12 -5.97 11.35
N VAL A 70 7.18 -6.75 10.27
CA VAL A 70 8.31 -6.69 9.34
C VAL A 70 8.32 -5.36 8.60
N LEU A 71 7.15 -4.88 8.15
CA LEU A 71 7.03 -3.56 7.51
C LEU A 71 7.47 -2.43 8.46
N ARG A 72 7.04 -2.46 9.72
CA ARG A 72 7.47 -1.45 10.72
C ARG A 72 8.97 -1.48 10.96
N LEU A 73 9.56 -2.67 11.09
CA LEU A 73 11.01 -2.83 11.21
C LEU A 73 11.74 -2.29 9.97
N GLY A 74 11.23 -2.57 8.78
CA GLY A 74 11.77 -2.00 7.54
C GLY A 74 11.78 -0.47 7.53
N ILE A 75 10.69 0.15 7.98
CA ILE A 75 10.60 1.62 8.07
C ILE A 75 11.60 2.17 9.11
N VAL A 76 11.74 1.53 10.27
CA VAL A 76 12.73 1.93 11.30
C VAL A 76 14.15 1.83 10.75
N LEU A 77 14.49 0.73 10.08
CA LEU A 77 15.82 0.54 9.47
C LEU A 77 16.13 1.55 8.37
N LEU A 78 15.13 1.92 7.58
CA LEU A 78 15.25 3.02 6.60
C LEU A 78 15.52 4.35 7.31
N GLY A 79 14.85 4.61 8.43
CA GLY A 79 15.05 5.83 9.23
C GLY A 79 16.46 5.96 9.81
N ILE A 80 17.08 4.85 10.21
CA ILE A 80 18.46 4.84 10.72
C ILE A 80 19.48 5.25 9.64
N ARG A 81 19.19 4.97 8.37
CA ARG A 81 20.05 5.32 7.24
C ARG A 81 19.98 6.79 6.87
N LEU A 82 18.94 7.51 7.30
CA LEU A 82 18.78 8.93 7.06
C LEU A 82 19.60 9.73 8.08
N SER A 83 20.48 10.60 7.60
CA SER A 83 21.21 11.55 8.45
C SER A 83 20.22 12.55 9.10
N LEU A 84 20.37 12.81 10.39
CA LEU A 84 19.52 13.78 11.12
C LEU A 84 19.56 15.19 10.47
N GLY A 85 20.70 15.57 9.89
CA GLY A 85 20.85 16.83 9.18
C GLY A 85 20.04 16.89 7.87
N GLU A 86 20.07 15.81 7.09
CA GLU A 86 19.29 15.69 5.86
C GLU A 86 17.78 15.62 6.15
N VAL A 87 17.38 14.91 7.20
CA VAL A 87 15.98 14.85 7.64
C VAL A 87 15.49 16.23 8.07
N GLY A 88 16.30 17.00 8.78
CA GLY A 88 15.94 18.36 9.19
C GLY A 88 15.78 19.32 8.00
N ALA A 89 16.74 19.30 7.07
CA ALA A 89 16.70 20.19 5.92
C ALA A 89 15.59 19.84 4.92
N ILE A 90 15.50 18.56 4.52
CA ILE A 90 14.49 18.09 3.57
C ILE A 90 13.10 18.05 4.21
N GLY A 91 13.03 17.63 5.48
CA GLY A 91 11.76 17.51 6.21
C GLY A 91 11.05 18.87 6.36
N LEU A 92 11.76 19.92 6.76
CA LEU A 92 11.19 21.27 6.90
C LEU A 92 10.68 21.83 5.57
N GLN A 93 11.35 21.54 4.45
CA GLN A 93 10.90 21.97 3.13
C GLN A 93 9.75 21.14 2.58
N SER A 94 9.75 19.83 2.85
CA SER A 94 8.72 18.90 2.32
C SER A 94 7.42 18.92 3.14
N LEU A 95 7.49 19.21 4.43
CA LEU A 95 6.35 19.13 5.34
C LEU A 95 5.16 20.03 4.91
N PRO A 96 5.35 21.31 4.54
CA PRO A 96 4.23 22.14 4.08
C PRO A 96 3.64 21.63 2.75
N ILE A 97 4.46 21.08 1.86
CA ILE A 97 3.99 20.51 0.59
C ILE A 97 3.15 19.25 0.86
N ILE A 98 3.62 18.37 1.73
CA ILE A 98 2.90 17.15 2.10
C ILE A 98 1.58 17.49 2.77
N ILE A 99 1.58 18.41 3.74
CA ILE A 99 0.33 18.84 4.42
C ILE A 99 -0.63 19.44 3.38
N GLY A 100 -0.14 20.32 2.52
CA GLY A 100 -0.95 20.93 1.47
C GLY A 100 -1.56 19.89 0.53
N ALA A 101 -0.78 18.92 0.08
CA ALA A 101 -1.26 17.84 -0.78
C ALA A 101 -2.32 16.96 -0.09
N VAL A 102 -2.10 16.56 1.16
CA VAL A 102 -3.06 15.75 1.93
C VAL A 102 -4.35 16.51 2.15
N VAL A 103 -4.28 17.77 2.57
CA VAL A 103 -5.47 18.61 2.78
C VAL A 103 -6.22 18.84 1.47
N ALA A 104 -5.53 19.15 0.39
CA ALA A 104 -6.14 19.32 -0.92
C ALA A 104 -6.85 18.04 -1.39
N ALA A 105 -6.19 16.88 -1.26
CA ALA A 105 -6.77 15.59 -1.62
C ALA A 105 -8.03 15.27 -0.77
N LEU A 106 -7.96 15.47 0.54
CA LEU A 106 -9.13 15.30 1.44
C LEU A 106 -10.30 16.18 1.02
N LEU A 107 -10.05 17.47 0.78
CA LEU A 107 -11.10 18.42 0.39
C LEU A 107 -11.71 18.07 -0.96
N VAL A 108 -10.88 17.79 -1.97
CA VAL A 108 -11.33 17.48 -3.33
C VAL A 108 -12.16 16.19 -3.33
N VAL A 109 -11.64 15.12 -2.71
CA VAL A 109 -12.35 13.82 -2.71
C VAL A 109 -13.65 13.92 -1.90
N THR A 110 -13.65 14.60 -0.76
CA THR A 110 -14.86 14.82 0.04
C THR A 110 -15.90 15.65 -0.74
N TYR A 111 -15.46 16.69 -1.44
CA TYR A 111 -16.35 17.51 -2.27
C TYR A 111 -16.97 16.68 -3.41
N ILE A 112 -16.16 15.91 -4.13
CA ILE A 112 -16.63 15.04 -5.21
C ILE A 112 -17.60 13.97 -4.66
N SER A 113 -17.25 13.32 -3.54
CA SER A 113 -18.09 12.31 -2.89
C SER A 113 -19.49 12.84 -2.55
N LYS A 114 -19.56 14.06 -2.03
CA LYS A 114 -20.85 14.74 -1.76
C LYS A 114 -21.62 15.02 -3.05
N ARG A 115 -20.95 15.42 -4.12
CA ARG A 115 -21.59 15.68 -5.42
C ARG A 115 -22.14 14.42 -6.09
N VAL A 116 -21.46 13.29 -5.90
CA VAL A 116 -21.88 11.98 -6.42
C VAL A 116 -22.99 11.35 -5.55
N GLY A 117 -23.31 11.92 -4.39
CA GLY A 117 -24.36 11.43 -3.50
C GLY A 117 -23.93 10.24 -2.63
N LEU A 118 -22.64 10.08 -2.37
CA LEU A 118 -22.15 9.07 -1.44
C LEU A 118 -22.51 9.43 0.00
N THR A 119 -22.69 8.41 0.85
CA THR A 119 -22.87 8.64 2.28
C THR A 119 -21.64 9.35 2.86
N GLU A 120 -21.82 10.20 3.88
CA GLU A 120 -20.71 10.94 4.48
C GLU A 120 -19.60 10.01 4.98
N ARG A 121 -19.97 8.84 5.54
CA ARG A 121 -19.02 7.84 6.03
C ARG A 121 -18.18 7.25 4.88
N LEU A 122 -18.84 6.80 3.83
CA LEU A 122 -18.18 6.23 2.67
C LEU A 122 -17.27 7.26 1.97
N GLY A 123 -17.77 8.49 1.79
CA GLY A 123 -17.00 9.59 1.22
C GLY A 123 -15.75 9.93 2.05
N THR A 124 -15.87 9.92 3.38
CA THR A 124 -14.73 10.14 4.28
C THR A 124 -13.71 9.00 4.22
N LEU A 125 -14.16 7.74 4.18
CA LEU A 125 -13.26 6.59 4.05
C LEU A 125 -12.47 6.62 2.74
N ILE A 126 -13.14 6.93 1.63
CA ILE A 126 -12.48 7.05 0.33
C ILE A 126 -11.50 8.24 0.33
N ALA A 127 -11.89 9.38 0.91
CA ALA A 127 -11.02 10.54 1.00
C ALA A 127 -9.74 10.26 1.81
N VAL A 128 -9.89 9.66 2.98
CA VAL A 128 -8.75 9.27 3.84
C VAL A 128 -7.88 8.21 3.16
N GLY A 129 -8.50 7.20 2.54
CA GLY A 129 -7.78 6.18 1.80
C GLY A 129 -6.96 6.75 0.63
N THR A 130 -7.53 7.66 -0.14
CA THR A 130 -6.84 8.30 -1.27
C THR A 130 -5.71 9.23 -0.83
N SER A 131 -5.88 9.90 0.32
CA SER A 131 -4.97 10.97 0.76
C SER A 131 -3.77 10.47 1.56
N ILE A 132 -3.85 9.28 2.16
CA ILE A 132 -2.83 8.76 3.08
C ILE A 132 -2.21 7.49 2.51
N CYS A 133 -2.53 6.32 3.09
CA CYS A 133 -1.88 5.04 2.75
C CYS A 133 -2.86 3.97 2.26
N GLY A 134 -4.05 4.34 1.83
CA GLY A 134 -5.05 3.41 1.29
C GLY A 134 -5.76 2.62 2.38
N ALA A 135 -5.78 1.30 2.23
CA ALA A 135 -6.56 0.39 3.07
C ALA A 135 -6.28 0.53 4.58
N THR A 136 -5.03 0.76 4.97
CA THR A 136 -4.68 0.89 6.40
C THR A 136 -5.32 2.13 7.03
N ALA A 137 -5.35 3.24 6.30
CA ALA A 137 -5.98 4.48 6.77
C ALA A 137 -7.50 4.32 6.87
N ILE A 138 -8.13 3.62 5.92
CA ILE A 138 -9.56 3.29 5.96
C ILE A 138 -9.89 2.48 7.21
N VAL A 139 -9.18 1.37 7.44
CA VAL A 139 -9.42 0.47 8.58
C VAL A 139 -9.18 1.19 9.93
N ALA A 140 -8.20 2.08 9.98
CA ALA A 140 -7.93 2.87 11.19
C ALA A 140 -9.01 3.94 11.46
N THR A 141 -9.58 4.54 10.41
CA THR A 141 -10.59 5.59 10.53
C THR A 141 -12.00 5.04 10.74
N ALA A 142 -12.30 3.87 10.20
CA ALA A 142 -13.63 3.27 10.24
C ALA A 142 -14.28 3.24 11.64
N PRO A 143 -13.62 2.78 12.72
CA PRO A 143 -14.20 2.77 14.05
C PRO A 143 -14.44 4.19 14.61
N ALA A 144 -13.61 5.16 14.22
CA ALA A 144 -13.74 6.53 14.70
C ALA A 144 -14.99 7.24 14.17
N ILE A 145 -15.42 6.90 12.95
CA ILE A 145 -16.62 7.48 12.31
C ILE A 145 -17.83 6.56 12.38
N GLY A 146 -17.73 5.41 13.04
CA GLY A 146 -18.81 4.43 13.15
C GLY A 146 -19.24 3.88 11.78
N ALA A 147 -18.28 3.65 10.87
CA ALA A 147 -18.56 3.10 9.55
C ALA A 147 -18.97 1.63 9.64
N LYS A 148 -19.86 1.23 8.72
CA LYS A 148 -20.31 -0.16 8.61
C LYS A 148 -19.25 -1.01 7.88
N ASP A 149 -19.24 -2.30 8.15
CA ASP A 149 -18.30 -3.25 7.52
C ASP A 149 -18.39 -3.24 5.99
N ASP A 150 -19.59 -3.08 5.43
CA ASP A 150 -19.80 -2.97 3.99
C ASP A 150 -19.17 -1.69 3.40
N GLU A 151 -19.28 -0.56 4.11
CA GLU A 151 -18.67 0.70 3.68
C GLU A 151 -17.14 0.61 3.70
N VAL A 152 -16.59 -0.07 4.72
CA VAL A 152 -15.14 -0.34 4.84
C VAL A 152 -14.68 -1.25 3.70
N ALA A 153 -15.37 -2.36 3.48
CA ALA A 153 -15.02 -3.32 2.43
C ALA A 153 -15.06 -2.67 1.04
N TYR A 154 -16.10 -1.90 0.76
CA TYR A 154 -16.24 -1.18 -0.51
C TYR A 154 -15.14 -0.15 -0.71
N SER A 155 -14.84 0.66 0.32
CA SER A 155 -13.77 1.67 0.26
C SER A 155 -12.40 1.03 0.02
N VAL A 156 -12.09 -0.05 0.73
CA VAL A 156 -10.83 -0.79 0.56
C VAL A 156 -10.74 -1.37 -0.85
N ALA A 157 -11.81 -1.96 -1.37
CA ALA A 157 -11.84 -2.51 -2.73
C ALA A 157 -11.60 -1.43 -3.78
N CYS A 158 -12.29 -0.29 -3.68
CA CYS A 158 -12.10 0.85 -4.58
C CYS A 158 -10.66 1.36 -4.57
N ILE A 159 -10.12 1.67 -3.40
CA ILE A 159 -8.77 2.22 -3.29
C ILE A 159 -7.72 1.23 -3.78
N THR A 160 -7.90 -0.06 -3.52
CA THR A 160 -6.99 -1.10 -4.00
C THR A 160 -7.03 -1.22 -5.52
N LEU A 161 -8.23 -1.25 -6.10
CA LEU A 161 -8.41 -1.35 -7.54
C LEU A 161 -7.79 -0.14 -8.27
N PHE A 162 -8.16 1.07 -7.86
CA PHE A 162 -7.62 2.29 -8.46
C PHE A 162 -6.14 2.47 -8.20
N GLY A 163 -5.64 2.05 -7.02
CA GLY A 163 -4.22 2.06 -6.70
C GLY A 163 -3.41 1.15 -7.61
N VAL A 164 -3.92 -0.05 -7.90
CA VAL A 164 -3.27 -0.98 -8.85
C VAL A 164 -3.30 -0.41 -10.27
N VAL A 165 -4.43 0.16 -10.71
CA VAL A 165 -4.53 0.80 -12.03
C VAL A 165 -3.56 1.97 -12.15
N ALA A 166 -3.52 2.86 -11.15
CA ALA A 166 -2.60 4.00 -11.14
C ALA A 166 -1.11 3.61 -11.10
N MET A 167 -0.80 2.40 -10.63
CA MET A 167 0.56 1.88 -10.61
C MET A 167 0.98 1.30 -11.98
N LEU A 168 0.00 0.91 -12.81
CA LEU A 168 0.25 0.30 -14.13
C LEU A 168 0.31 1.35 -15.26
N VAL A 169 -0.19 2.57 -15.03
CA VAL A 169 -0.20 3.71 -15.97
C VAL A 169 0.98 4.63 -15.70
#